data_e4367b02d91b718852bf3f69212a1a7d
#
_entry.id   e4367b02d91b718852bf3f69212a1a7d
#
_cell.length_a   1.000
_cell.length_b   1.000
_cell.length_c   1.000
_cell.angle_alpha   90.00
_cell.angle_beta   90.00
_cell.angle_gamma   90.00
#
_symmetry.space_group_name_H-M   'P 1'
#
loop_
_entity.id
_entity.type
_entity.pdbx_description
1 polymer ?
#
loop_
_entity_poly.entity_id
_entity_poly.type
_entity_poly.pdbx_seq_one_letter_code
_entity_poly.pdbx_strand_id
1 'polypeptide(L)'
;MFWTWLDYRPGMNFDSICQVMNDIGMDGIMLNAPTPDDYRAAIPVAHKHGIEVYAWLWTMNLEHDRDKILKEHPEWFSVNRNGKSLADTTAYVGYYKFLCPALPEVREFIKEKIKAYCEVEGLNGIAIDYHRFVDVVLPTTLWPHYGIVQDREYAAWDYGYHPEMLRLFKEQHGYDPREQEDPSLDVKWRQFRC
;
A
#
# COMPACT_ATOMS: atom_id res chain seq x y z
N MET A 1 18.16 17.06 -8.43
CA MET A 1 16.85 16.56 -8.86
C MET A 1 15.92 16.63 -7.65
N PHE A 2 14.85 17.41 -7.73
CA PHE A 2 13.90 17.65 -6.64
C PHE A 2 12.53 17.16 -7.03
N TRP A 3 11.93 16.36 -6.15
CA TRP A 3 10.65 15.68 -6.37
C TRP A 3 9.73 15.92 -5.18
N THR A 4 8.42 15.89 -5.42
CA THR A 4 7.41 15.93 -4.38
C THR A 4 6.29 14.94 -4.64
N TRP A 5 5.48 14.66 -3.62
CA TRP A 5 4.21 13.93 -3.74
C TRP A 5 3.08 14.92 -3.92
N LEU A 6 2.11 14.57 -4.74
CA LEU A 6 0.91 15.37 -4.97
C LEU A 6 -0.30 14.47 -5.20
N ASP A 7 -1.39 14.75 -4.47
CA ASP A 7 -2.69 14.15 -4.74
C ASP A 7 -3.40 14.95 -5.84
N TYR A 8 -3.68 14.28 -6.95
CA TYR A 8 -4.44 14.88 -8.04
C TYR A 8 -5.93 14.86 -7.73
N ARG A 9 -6.58 16.01 -7.92
CA ARG A 9 -8.03 16.14 -7.76
C ARG A 9 -8.62 16.77 -9.01
N PRO A 10 -9.65 16.15 -9.62
CA PRO A 10 -10.36 16.76 -10.74
C PRO A 10 -10.82 18.18 -10.40
N GLY A 11 -10.54 19.13 -11.32
CA GLY A 11 -10.86 20.53 -11.13
C GLY A 11 -9.84 21.38 -10.37
N MET A 12 -8.73 20.79 -9.87
CA MET A 12 -7.63 21.58 -9.33
C MET A 12 -6.95 22.38 -10.45
N ASN A 13 -6.40 23.55 -10.11
CA ASN A 13 -5.62 24.34 -11.06
C ASN A 13 -4.20 23.74 -11.21
N PHE A 14 -4.12 22.58 -11.86
CA PHE A 14 -2.88 21.81 -11.99
C PHE A 14 -1.82 22.54 -12.83
N ASP A 15 -2.23 23.34 -13.82
CA ASP A 15 -1.31 24.16 -14.64
C ASP A 15 -0.55 25.18 -13.75
N SER A 16 -1.25 25.90 -12.88
CA SER A 16 -0.61 26.83 -11.94
C SER A 16 0.32 26.13 -10.95
N ILE A 17 -0.03 24.94 -10.50
CA ILE A 17 0.83 24.15 -9.58
C ILE A 17 2.11 23.76 -10.31
N CYS A 18 2.03 23.24 -11.52
CA CYS A 18 3.21 22.89 -12.31
C CYS A 18 4.08 24.10 -12.63
N GLN A 19 3.48 25.28 -12.91
CA GLN A 19 4.23 26.51 -13.09
C GLN A 19 5.03 26.88 -11.82
N VAL A 20 4.38 26.87 -10.64
CA VAL A 20 5.07 27.16 -9.37
C VAL A 20 6.20 26.13 -9.12
N MET A 21 5.95 24.85 -9.40
CA MET A 21 6.97 23.81 -9.26
C MET A 21 8.19 24.08 -10.14
N ASN A 22 7.98 24.44 -11.40
CA ASN A 22 9.07 24.81 -12.30
C ASN A 22 9.82 26.06 -11.79
N ASP A 23 9.10 27.09 -11.34
CA ASP A 23 9.70 28.34 -10.84
C ASP A 23 10.61 28.14 -9.62
N ILE A 24 10.33 27.13 -8.79
CA ILE A 24 11.15 26.78 -7.62
C ILE A 24 12.18 25.67 -7.91
N GLY A 25 12.30 25.22 -9.17
CA GLY A 25 13.31 24.26 -9.59
C GLY A 25 12.98 22.80 -9.24
N MET A 26 11.70 22.44 -9.17
CA MET A 26 11.28 21.02 -9.11
C MET A 26 11.46 20.35 -10.45
N ASP A 27 11.91 19.09 -10.44
CA ASP A 27 12.12 18.29 -11.64
C ASP A 27 10.93 17.36 -11.94
N GLY A 28 10.17 16.93 -10.91
CA GLY A 28 9.09 15.99 -11.11
C GLY A 28 8.16 15.81 -9.92
N ILE A 29 7.10 15.04 -10.16
CA ILE A 29 6.07 14.68 -9.18
C ILE A 29 5.82 13.19 -9.14
N MET A 30 5.65 12.67 -7.94
CA MET A 30 4.99 11.40 -7.67
C MET A 30 3.51 11.70 -7.49
N LEU A 31 2.75 11.57 -8.57
CA LEU A 31 1.35 11.95 -8.64
C LEU A 31 0.47 10.78 -8.19
N ASN A 32 -0.41 11.01 -7.22
CA ASN A 32 -1.47 10.08 -6.87
C ASN A 32 -2.77 10.54 -7.55
N ALA A 33 -3.24 9.79 -8.54
CA ALA A 33 -4.49 10.07 -9.23
C ALA A 33 -5.36 8.80 -9.31
N PRO A 34 -6.71 8.94 -9.28
CA PRO A 34 -7.62 7.81 -9.16
C PRO A 34 -7.57 6.81 -10.32
N THR A 35 -7.37 7.30 -11.53
CA THR A 35 -7.48 6.49 -12.74
C THR A 35 -6.36 6.78 -13.74
N PRO A 36 -6.05 5.84 -14.67
CA PRO A 36 -5.14 6.10 -15.79
C PRO A 36 -5.57 7.30 -16.65
N ASP A 37 -6.86 7.59 -16.77
CA ASP A 37 -7.35 8.75 -17.54
C ASP A 37 -7.00 10.09 -16.89
N ASP A 38 -6.98 10.15 -15.56
CA ASP A 38 -6.51 11.33 -14.82
C ASP A 38 -5.04 11.63 -15.13
N TYR A 39 -4.21 10.60 -15.29
CA TYR A 39 -2.81 10.76 -15.71
C TYR A 39 -2.71 11.24 -17.16
N ARG A 40 -3.53 10.69 -18.07
CA ARG A 40 -3.58 11.16 -19.48
C ARG A 40 -3.93 12.64 -19.56
N ALA A 41 -4.76 13.13 -18.65
CA ALA A 41 -5.10 14.55 -18.56
C ALA A 41 -3.97 15.39 -17.91
N ALA A 42 -3.31 14.88 -16.89
CA ALA A 42 -2.30 15.61 -16.12
C ALA A 42 -0.93 15.70 -16.84
N ILE A 43 -0.48 14.62 -17.49
CA ILE A 43 0.86 14.52 -18.09
C ILE A 43 1.16 15.64 -19.08
N PRO A 44 0.30 15.96 -20.06
CA PRO A 44 0.61 17.06 -21.00
C PRO A 44 0.76 18.41 -20.33
N VAL A 45 0.02 18.64 -19.23
CA VAL A 45 0.10 19.88 -18.46
C VAL A 45 1.43 19.95 -17.69
N ALA A 46 1.83 18.86 -17.01
CA ALA A 46 3.10 18.81 -16.30
C ALA A 46 4.30 18.97 -17.26
N HIS A 47 4.31 18.23 -18.36
CA HIS A 47 5.39 18.28 -19.36
C HIS A 47 5.54 19.64 -20.00
N LYS A 48 4.46 20.40 -20.22
CA LYS A 48 4.51 21.80 -20.71
C LYS A 48 5.39 22.68 -19.81
N HIS A 49 5.45 22.39 -18.51
CA HIS A 49 6.26 23.08 -17.53
C HIS A 49 7.60 22.38 -17.23
N GLY A 50 7.97 21.34 -17.99
CA GLY A 50 9.20 20.58 -17.79
C GLY A 50 9.18 19.67 -16.54
N ILE A 51 8.01 19.36 -15.99
CA ILE A 51 7.84 18.51 -14.80
C ILE A 51 7.59 17.08 -15.24
N GLU A 52 8.44 16.14 -14.80
CA GLU A 52 8.23 14.70 -15.00
C GLU A 52 7.11 14.17 -14.09
N VAL A 53 6.36 13.18 -14.60
CA VAL A 53 5.25 12.56 -13.84
C VAL A 53 5.50 11.08 -13.62
N TYR A 54 5.53 10.67 -12.36
CA TYR A 54 5.52 9.28 -11.94
C TYR A 54 4.18 8.94 -11.30
N ALA A 55 3.57 7.83 -11.70
CA ALA A 55 2.37 7.34 -11.04
C ALA A 55 2.73 6.80 -9.65
N TRP A 56 2.25 7.45 -8.60
CA TRP A 56 2.41 6.98 -7.23
C TRP A 56 1.25 6.06 -6.87
N LEU A 57 1.54 4.75 -6.85
CA LEU A 57 0.54 3.70 -6.71
C LEU A 57 0.65 3.00 -5.36
N TRP A 58 -0.43 3.04 -4.59
CA TRP A 58 -0.59 2.15 -3.45
C TRP A 58 -1.00 0.77 -3.96
N THR A 59 -0.24 -0.25 -3.56
CA THR A 59 -0.41 -1.61 -4.08
C THR A 59 -1.09 -2.54 -3.10
N MET A 60 -0.41 -2.94 -2.00
CA MET A 60 -1.01 -3.82 -0.99
C MET A 60 -2.03 -3.10 -0.11
N ASN A 61 -1.82 -1.83 0.23
CA ASN A 61 -2.83 -1.01 0.87
C ASN A 61 -3.76 -0.41 -0.20
N LEU A 62 -5.05 -0.64 -0.08
CA LEU A 62 -6.02 -0.13 -1.06
C LEU A 62 -6.42 1.31 -0.75
N GLU A 63 -6.46 2.14 -1.78
CA GLU A 63 -6.95 3.51 -1.73
C GLU A 63 -8.22 3.64 -2.59
N HIS A 64 -8.08 3.88 -3.88
CA HIS A 64 -9.19 4.18 -4.78
C HIS A 64 -10.12 2.98 -5.03
N ASP A 65 -9.58 1.76 -5.05
CA ASP A 65 -10.34 0.52 -5.26
C ASP A 65 -10.92 -0.06 -3.96
N ARG A 66 -10.65 0.56 -2.81
CA ARG A 66 -10.90 -0.01 -1.49
C ARG A 66 -12.33 -0.48 -1.28
N ASP A 67 -13.31 0.40 -1.51
CA ASP A 67 -14.70 0.11 -1.20
C ASP A 67 -15.29 -0.96 -2.12
N LYS A 68 -14.83 -0.99 -3.37
CA LYS A 68 -15.18 -2.04 -4.33
C LYS A 68 -14.65 -3.40 -3.88
N ILE A 69 -13.35 -3.49 -3.59
CA ILE A 69 -12.70 -4.75 -3.21
C ILE A 69 -13.19 -5.23 -1.84
N LEU A 70 -13.46 -4.35 -0.88
CA LEU A 70 -14.08 -4.73 0.39
C LEU A 70 -15.44 -5.42 0.20
N LYS A 71 -16.19 -4.99 -0.78
CA LYS A 71 -17.52 -5.55 -1.08
C LYS A 71 -17.43 -6.85 -1.88
N GLU A 72 -16.55 -6.90 -2.87
CA GLU A 72 -16.49 -8.01 -3.84
C GLU A 72 -15.59 -9.14 -3.36
N HIS A 73 -14.52 -8.83 -2.63
CA HIS A 73 -13.45 -9.75 -2.23
C HIS A 73 -12.97 -9.51 -0.77
N PRO A 74 -13.85 -9.60 0.23
CA PRO A 74 -13.45 -9.43 1.64
C PRO A 74 -12.41 -10.48 2.09
N GLU A 75 -12.35 -11.64 1.44
CA GLU A 75 -11.39 -12.70 1.70
C GLU A 75 -9.96 -12.38 1.26
N TRP A 76 -9.74 -11.32 0.49
CA TRP A 76 -8.39 -10.93 0.04
C TRP A 76 -7.58 -10.18 1.09
N PHE A 77 -8.23 -9.73 2.17
CA PHE A 77 -7.58 -8.86 3.14
C PHE A 77 -6.68 -9.61 4.12
N SER A 78 -5.60 -8.93 4.52
CA SER A 78 -4.67 -9.45 5.52
C SER A 78 -5.35 -9.69 6.86
N VAL A 79 -4.92 -10.76 7.53
CA VAL A 79 -5.44 -11.22 8.83
C VAL A 79 -4.34 -11.04 9.88
N ASN A 80 -4.70 -10.54 11.07
CA ASN A 80 -3.76 -10.40 12.16
C ASN A 80 -3.61 -11.68 12.98
N ARG A 81 -2.67 -11.71 13.92
CA ARG A 81 -2.38 -12.86 14.79
C ARG A 81 -3.58 -13.30 15.63
N ASN A 82 -4.53 -12.40 15.92
CA ASN A 82 -5.79 -12.73 16.62
C ASN A 82 -6.88 -13.30 15.67
N GLY A 83 -6.57 -13.53 14.40
CA GLY A 83 -7.52 -14.05 13.41
C GLY A 83 -8.52 -12.99 12.90
N LYS A 84 -8.26 -11.70 13.09
CA LYS A 84 -9.13 -10.62 12.61
C LYS A 84 -8.66 -10.10 11.25
N SER A 85 -9.59 -10.10 10.29
CA SER A 85 -9.36 -9.57 8.94
C SER A 85 -9.44 -8.05 8.90
N LEU A 86 -8.61 -7.43 8.05
CA LEU A 86 -8.76 -6.01 7.71
C LEU A 86 -10.02 -5.70 6.90
N ALA A 87 -10.73 -6.71 6.39
CA ALA A 87 -12.06 -6.51 5.82
C ALA A 87 -13.05 -6.02 6.89
N ASP A 88 -13.04 -6.64 8.08
CA ASP A 88 -14.01 -6.42 9.15
C ASP A 88 -13.52 -5.45 10.22
N THR A 89 -12.19 -5.29 10.34
CA THR A 89 -11.56 -4.49 11.39
C THR A 89 -10.69 -3.39 10.81
N THR A 90 -10.25 -2.47 11.65
CA THR A 90 -9.22 -1.49 11.32
C THR A 90 -7.94 -1.83 12.05
N ALA A 91 -6.79 -1.56 11.40
CA ALA A 91 -5.52 -1.46 12.09
C ALA A 91 -5.47 -0.19 12.95
N TYR A 92 -4.30 0.24 13.39
CA TYR A 92 -4.14 1.48 14.16
C TYR A 92 -4.37 2.76 13.33
N VAL A 93 -4.46 2.64 12.00
CA VAL A 93 -4.82 3.75 11.10
C VAL A 93 -6.03 3.33 10.26
N GLY A 94 -7.07 4.15 10.25
CA GLY A 94 -8.38 3.79 9.66
C GLY A 94 -8.36 3.52 8.14
N TYR A 95 -7.40 4.10 7.41
CA TYR A 95 -7.26 3.87 5.97
C TYR A 95 -6.42 2.64 5.62
N TYR A 96 -5.86 1.91 6.59
CA TYR A 96 -5.10 0.69 6.34
C TYR A 96 -6.03 -0.47 6.00
N LYS A 97 -6.04 -0.84 4.73
CA LYS A 97 -6.79 -1.95 4.15
C LYS A 97 -5.88 -2.77 3.24
N PHE A 98 -4.92 -3.45 3.88
CA PHE A 98 -3.89 -4.24 3.19
C PHE A 98 -4.41 -5.59 2.72
N LEU A 99 -4.05 -5.96 1.51
CA LEU A 99 -4.33 -7.24 0.91
C LEU A 99 -3.32 -8.32 1.36
N CYS A 100 -3.68 -9.58 1.17
CA CYS A 100 -2.82 -10.73 1.42
C CYS A 100 -1.98 -11.08 0.19
N PRO A 101 -0.64 -10.95 0.22
CA PRO A 101 0.22 -11.22 -0.93
C PRO A 101 0.31 -12.71 -1.31
N ALA A 102 -0.09 -13.62 -0.43
CA ALA A 102 -0.07 -15.06 -0.70
C ALA A 102 -1.10 -15.49 -1.75
N LEU A 103 -2.19 -14.73 -1.89
CA LEU A 103 -3.27 -15.05 -2.81
C LEU A 103 -2.86 -14.77 -4.27
N PRO A 104 -2.90 -15.76 -5.17
CA PRO A 104 -2.62 -15.55 -6.60
C PRO A 104 -3.49 -14.46 -7.23
N GLU A 105 -4.77 -14.42 -6.85
CA GLU A 105 -5.76 -13.47 -7.35
C GLU A 105 -5.40 -12.02 -6.97
N VAL A 106 -4.89 -11.81 -5.76
CA VAL A 106 -4.39 -10.50 -5.31
C VAL A 106 -3.18 -10.07 -6.13
N ARG A 107 -2.24 -10.98 -6.37
CA ARG A 107 -1.05 -10.67 -7.18
C ARG A 107 -1.44 -10.34 -8.62
N GLU A 108 -2.39 -11.06 -9.20
CA GLU A 108 -2.85 -10.77 -10.56
C GLU A 108 -3.62 -9.44 -10.61
N PHE A 109 -4.48 -9.16 -9.64
CA PHE A 109 -5.15 -7.85 -9.52
C PHE A 109 -4.15 -6.69 -9.49
N ILE A 110 -3.10 -6.77 -8.66
CA ILE A 110 -2.07 -5.73 -8.56
C ILE A 110 -1.28 -5.61 -9.87
N LYS A 111 -0.94 -6.74 -10.49
CA LYS A 111 -0.21 -6.79 -11.76
C LYS A 111 -1.02 -6.12 -12.88
N GLU A 112 -2.30 -6.44 -13.03
CA GLU A 112 -3.17 -5.83 -14.03
C GLU A 112 -3.37 -4.32 -13.75
N LYS A 113 -3.48 -3.94 -12.48
CA LYS A 113 -3.48 -2.51 -12.10
C LYS A 113 -2.23 -1.81 -12.58
N ILE A 114 -1.05 -2.30 -12.22
CA ILE A 114 0.25 -1.70 -12.62
C ILE A 114 0.35 -1.63 -14.15
N LYS A 115 -0.03 -2.70 -14.85
CA LYS A 115 -0.02 -2.76 -16.31
C LYS A 115 -0.86 -1.65 -16.95
N ALA A 116 -2.05 -1.39 -16.43
CA ALA A 116 -2.91 -0.32 -16.93
C ALA A 116 -2.26 1.08 -16.85
N TYR A 117 -1.43 1.31 -15.83
CA TYR A 117 -0.67 2.56 -15.71
C TYR A 117 0.57 2.55 -16.62
N CYS A 118 1.22 1.39 -16.84
CA CYS A 118 2.32 1.29 -17.80
C CYS A 118 1.90 1.62 -19.24
N GLU A 119 0.62 1.47 -19.58
CA GLU A 119 0.05 1.79 -20.89
C GLU A 119 -0.30 3.29 -21.05
N VAL A 120 -0.06 4.10 -20.03
CA VAL A 120 -0.29 5.56 -20.11
C VAL A 120 0.88 6.22 -20.83
N GLU A 121 0.61 6.76 -22.03
CA GLU A 121 1.62 7.45 -22.81
C GLU A 121 2.14 8.70 -22.12
N GLY A 122 3.45 8.89 -22.16
CA GLY A 122 4.13 10.04 -21.55
C GLY A 122 4.38 9.90 -20.04
N LEU A 123 3.93 8.82 -19.41
CA LEU A 123 4.28 8.57 -18.01
C LEU A 123 5.78 8.28 -17.91
N ASN A 124 6.49 9.00 -17.03
CA ASN A 124 7.94 8.85 -16.87
C ASN A 124 8.31 7.60 -16.05
N GLY A 125 7.41 7.10 -15.21
CA GLY A 125 7.59 5.88 -14.44
C GLY A 125 6.49 5.63 -13.43
N ILE A 126 6.70 4.58 -12.62
CA ILE A 126 5.78 4.19 -11.54
C ILE A 126 6.56 4.15 -10.22
N ALA A 127 6.02 4.83 -9.21
CA ALA A 127 6.47 4.78 -7.83
C ALA A 127 5.53 3.86 -7.05
N ILE A 128 5.99 2.66 -6.72
CA ILE A 128 5.23 1.68 -5.95
C ILE A 128 5.36 1.99 -4.47
N ASP A 129 4.22 2.17 -3.80
CA ASP A 129 4.15 2.37 -2.36
C ASP A 129 3.25 1.33 -1.67
N TYR A 130 3.37 1.22 -0.34
CA TYR A 130 2.65 0.25 0.48
C TYR A 130 2.75 -1.20 -0.04
N HIS A 131 3.86 -1.55 -0.70
CA HIS A 131 4.15 -2.93 -1.15
C HIS A 131 4.76 -3.74 -0.01
N ARG A 132 4.04 -3.84 1.08
CA ARG A 132 4.46 -4.40 2.37
C ARG A 132 3.25 -4.84 3.20
N PHE A 133 3.50 -5.45 4.34
CA PHE A 133 2.48 -5.64 5.38
C PHE A 133 2.25 -4.36 6.19
N VAL A 134 1.21 -4.37 7.03
CA VAL A 134 0.97 -3.34 8.07
C VAL A 134 2.18 -3.30 9.00
N ASP A 135 2.58 -2.10 9.41
CA ASP A 135 3.66 -1.94 10.39
C ASP A 135 3.22 -2.52 11.74
N VAL A 136 4.05 -3.37 12.32
CA VAL A 136 3.79 -3.98 13.63
C VAL A 136 4.21 -3.09 14.79
N VAL A 137 5.08 -2.10 14.52
CA VAL A 137 5.53 -1.09 15.48
C VAL A 137 4.85 0.24 15.12
N LEU A 138 4.04 0.73 16.06
CA LEU A 138 3.35 1.99 15.88
C LEU A 138 4.32 3.18 15.97
N PRO A 139 4.09 4.23 15.17
CA PRO A 139 4.75 5.51 15.40
C PRO A 139 4.56 5.96 16.85
N THR A 140 5.63 6.43 17.49
CA THR A 140 5.61 6.85 18.90
C THR A 140 4.56 7.93 19.20
N THR A 141 4.23 8.75 18.20
CA THR A 141 3.18 9.76 18.27
C THR A 141 1.78 9.19 18.49
N LEU A 142 1.56 7.91 18.16
CA LEU A 142 0.27 7.22 18.36
C LEU A 142 0.19 6.51 19.72
N TRP A 143 1.30 6.30 20.42
CA TRP A 143 1.31 5.58 21.68
C TRP A 143 0.38 6.19 22.74
N PRO A 144 0.35 7.53 22.95
CA PRO A 144 -0.58 8.12 23.91
C PRO A 144 -2.05 7.88 23.55
N HIS A 145 -2.36 7.85 22.24
CA HIS A 145 -3.73 7.59 21.75
C HIS A 145 -4.22 6.20 22.16
N TYR A 146 -3.32 5.21 22.16
CA TYR A 146 -3.62 3.82 22.54
C TYR A 146 -3.29 3.51 24.01
N GLY A 147 -2.76 4.46 24.76
CA GLY A 147 -2.38 4.26 26.17
C GLY A 147 -1.26 3.24 26.37
N ILE A 148 -0.33 3.15 25.41
CA ILE A 148 0.77 2.16 25.43
C ILE A 148 2.14 2.83 25.39
N VAL A 149 3.15 2.07 25.84
CA VAL A 149 4.55 2.21 25.46
C VAL A 149 4.92 0.89 24.79
N GLN A 150 5.14 0.90 23.50
CA GLN A 150 5.32 -0.34 22.75
C GLN A 150 6.72 -0.90 22.97
N ASP A 151 6.80 -2.04 23.64
CA ASP A 151 8.02 -2.81 23.95
C ASP A 151 8.11 -4.14 23.18
N ARG A 152 7.04 -4.51 22.47
CA ARG A 152 6.90 -5.77 21.73
C ARG A 152 5.92 -5.64 20.57
N GLU A 153 5.84 -6.68 19.72
CA GLU A 153 4.82 -6.80 18.69
C GLU A 153 3.47 -7.22 19.29
N TYR A 154 2.44 -6.40 19.13
CA TYR A 154 1.09 -6.72 19.61
C TYR A 154 0.32 -7.53 18.58
N ALA A 155 -0.32 -8.61 19.02
CA ALA A 155 -1.08 -9.52 18.16
C ALA A 155 -2.17 -8.82 17.33
N ALA A 156 -2.74 -7.74 17.84
CA ALA A 156 -3.76 -6.96 17.15
C ALA A 156 -3.24 -6.23 15.90
N TRP A 157 -1.94 -5.94 15.83
CA TRP A 157 -1.30 -5.21 14.72
C TRP A 157 -0.30 -6.07 13.94
N ASP A 158 -0.07 -7.32 14.37
CA ASP A 158 0.80 -8.27 13.69
C ASP A 158 -0.01 -9.02 12.61
N TYR A 159 0.10 -8.53 11.36
CA TYR A 159 -0.58 -9.09 10.20
C TYR A 159 0.30 -10.09 9.42
N GLY A 160 -0.32 -10.83 8.49
CA GLY A 160 0.32 -11.89 7.71
C GLY A 160 -0.18 -13.29 8.11
N TYR A 161 -1.20 -13.38 8.98
CA TYR A 161 -1.78 -14.65 9.44
C TYR A 161 -3.02 -15.07 8.63
N HIS A 162 -3.12 -14.64 7.38
CA HIS A 162 -4.14 -15.14 6.47
C HIS A 162 -4.03 -16.68 6.32
N PRO A 163 -5.14 -17.42 6.24
CA PRO A 163 -5.10 -18.88 6.11
C PRO A 163 -4.15 -19.40 5.02
N GLU A 164 -4.10 -18.74 3.86
CA GLU A 164 -3.21 -19.11 2.77
C GLU A 164 -1.72 -18.89 3.12
N MET A 165 -1.37 -17.80 3.84
CA MET A 165 -0.02 -17.60 4.33
C MET A 165 0.41 -18.73 5.27
N LEU A 166 -0.47 -19.09 6.20
CA LEU A 166 -0.23 -20.18 7.16
C LEU A 166 -0.10 -21.54 6.46
N ARG A 167 -0.94 -21.80 5.47
CA ARG A 167 -0.89 -23.04 4.66
C ARG A 167 0.45 -23.16 3.93
N LEU A 168 0.86 -22.14 3.21
CA LEU A 168 2.12 -22.10 2.46
C LEU A 168 3.34 -22.24 3.39
N PHE A 169 3.33 -21.55 4.52
CA PHE A 169 4.41 -21.67 5.51
C PHE A 169 4.50 -23.11 6.06
N LYS A 170 3.35 -23.71 6.41
CA LYS A 170 3.30 -25.07 6.92
C LYS A 170 3.78 -26.10 5.89
N GLU A 171 3.44 -25.91 4.62
CA GLU A 171 3.96 -26.76 3.53
C GLU A 171 5.48 -26.65 3.40
N GLN A 172 6.03 -25.45 3.53
CA GLN A 172 7.48 -25.21 3.40
C GLN A 172 8.28 -25.64 4.64
N HIS A 173 7.74 -25.47 5.84
CA HIS A 173 8.48 -25.61 7.09
C HIS A 173 8.01 -26.74 8.00
N GLY A 174 6.85 -27.36 7.72
CA GLY A 174 6.34 -28.54 8.41
C GLY A 174 5.57 -28.26 9.72
N TYR A 175 5.34 -26.99 10.08
CA TYR A 175 4.59 -26.61 11.29
C TYR A 175 3.80 -25.31 11.08
N ASP A 176 2.82 -25.07 11.93
CA ASP A 176 2.07 -23.81 11.95
C ASP A 176 2.80 -22.82 12.90
N PRO A 177 3.12 -21.59 12.47
CA PRO A 177 3.83 -20.62 13.32
C PRO A 177 3.05 -20.27 14.59
N ARG A 178 1.72 -20.44 14.61
CA ARG A 178 0.87 -20.21 15.78
C ARG A 178 1.03 -21.27 16.88
N GLU A 179 1.73 -22.38 16.61
CA GLU A 179 2.11 -23.40 17.59
C GLU A 179 3.26 -22.92 18.50
N GLN A 180 3.95 -21.84 18.11
CA GLN A 180 4.98 -21.21 18.94
C GLN A 180 4.35 -20.34 20.04
N GLU A 181 5.01 -20.23 21.19
CA GLU A 181 4.58 -19.37 22.29
C GLU A 181 4.43 -17.91 21.85
N ASP A 182 5.42 -17.39 21.14
CA ASP A 182 5.36 -16.11 20.45
C ASP A 182 5.82 -16.22 18.97
N PRO A 183 4.87 -16.31 18.03
CA PRO A 183 5.20 -16.39 16.60
C PRO A 183 6.03 -15.22 16.09
N SER A 184 5.97 -14.06 16.73
CA SER A 184 6.74 -12.88 16.31
C SER A 184 8.25 -13.07 16.52
N LEU A 185 8.66 -14.01 17.35
CA LEU A 185 10.06 -14.38 17.58
C LEU A 185 10.55 -15.51 16.66
N ASP A 186 9.67 -16.18 15.95
CA ASP A 186 10.03 -17.24 15.00
C ASP A 186 10.73 -16.65 13.77
N VAL A 187 12.04 -16.91 13.69
CA VAL A 187 12.89 -16.39 12.60
C VAL A 187 12.42 -16.87 11.22
N LYS A 188 11.99 -18.13 11.09
CA LYS A 188 11.49 -18.68 9.81
C LYS A 188 10.19 -18.00 9.39
N TRP A 189 9.27 -17.79 10.32
CA TRP A 189 8.02 -17.08 10.06
C TRP A 189 8.25 -15.64 9.66
N ARG A 190 9.16 -14.94 10.35
CA ARG A 190 9.54 -13.56 10.00
C ARG A 190 10.14 -13.48 8.60
N GLN A 191 11.09 -14.37 8.26
CA GLN A 191 11.70 -14.44 6.94
C GLN A 191 10.70 -14.78 5.83
N PHE A 192 9.74 -15.66 6.12
CA PHE A 192 8.69 -16.03 5.17
C PHE A 192 7.76 -14.86 4.82
N ARG A 193 7.57 -13.92 5.74
CA ARG A 193 6.74 -12.72 5.55
C ARG A 193 7.50 -11.55 4.89
N CYS A 194 8.82 -11.61 4.74
CA CYS A 194 9.64 -10.61 4.05
C CYS A 194 9.76 -10.92 2.58
#